data_e0079c9089a97ff669c083872aa1f5b6
#
_entry.id   e0079c9089a97ff669c083872aa1f5b6
#
_cell.length_a   1.000
_cell.length_b   1.000
_cell.length_c   1.000
_cell.angle_alpha   90.00
_cell.angle_beta   90.00
_cell.angle_gamma   90.00
#
_symmetry.space_group_name_H-M   'P 1'
#
loop_
_entity.id
_entity.type
_entity.pdbx_description
1 polymer ?
#
loop_
_entity_poly.entity_id
_entity_poly.type
_entity_poly.pdbx_seq_one_letter_code
_entity_poly.pdbx_strand_id
1 'polypeptide(L)'
;ELPQALVVADGAARRFAVDGVLETGGTLLSVPGLRTGIAALPSAAGRRRAERVAALASPLPESVGESYSRAVFGILGFEQRELQHVFSDRAGFIGRSDFWWPRQGVVGEFDGKAKYVEAARRDGITAEEAVYREKLREDRIRALGHGFVRWRWAELTDPARLRHKLLAAGLRPVVGMPAAADQGLVRGSEP
;
A
#
# COMPACT_ATOMS: atom_id res chain seq x y z
N GLU A 1 0.66 1.50 16.14
CA GLU A 1 0.80 0.21 15.44
C GLU A 1 1.55 0.39 14.11
N LEU A 2 2.07 -0.71 13.51
CA LEU A 2 2.86 -0.62 12.27
C LEU A 2 2.09 0.01 11.10
N PRO A 3 0.81 -0.32 10.84
CA PRO A 3 0.09 0.26 9.71
C PRO A 3 -0.05 1.77 9.81
N GLN A 4 -0.42 2.32 10.95
CA GLN A 4 -0.57 3.76 11.16
C GLN A 4 0.78 4.49 11.04
N ALA A 5 1.84 3.91 11.61
CA ALA A 5 3.17 4.47 11.52
C ALA A 5 3.68 4.51 10.07
N LEU A 6 3.40 3.46 9.29
CA LEU A 6 3.79 3.41 7.88
C LEU A 6 3.00 4.42 7.02
N VAL A 7 1.72 4.64 7.30
CA VAL A 7 0.93 5.70 6.64
C VAL A 7 1.58 7.07 6.81
N VAL A 8 2.00 7.39 8.04
CA VAL A 8 2.68 8.67 8.32
C VAL A 8 4.02 8.75 7.61
N ALA A 9 4.82 7.67 7.67
CA ALA A 9 6.14 7.64 7.06
C ALA A 9 6.08 7.72 5.52
N ASP A 10 5.16 7.02 4.88
CA ASP A 10 4.94 7.08 3.42
C ASP A 10 4.47 8.48 3.01
N GLY A 11 3.54 9.09 3.77
CA GLY A 11 3.08 10.45 3.52
C GLY A 11 4.21 11.48 3.62
N ALA A 12 5.10 11.34 4.60
CA ALA A 12 6.28 12.18 4.74
C ALA A 12 7.27 11.95 3.60
N ALA A 13 7.54 10.68 3.25
CA ALA A 13 8.43 10.33 2.14
C ALA A 13 7.94 10.89 0.80
N ARG A 14 6.63 10.86 0.55
CA ARG A 14 6.03 11.43 -0.66
C ARG A 14 6.19 12.93 -0.73
N ARG A 15 5.89 13.66 0.35
CA ARG A 15 6.10 15.12 0.39
C ARG A 15 7.55 15.47 0.12
N PHE A 16 8.48 14.75 0.75
CA PHE A 16 9.90 14.96 0.52
C PHE A 16 10.31 14.72 -0.94
N ALA A 17 9.75 13.71 -1.60
CA ALA A 17 10.03 13.41 -3.00
C ALA A 17 9.47 14.46 -3.99
N VAL A 18 8.34 15.11 -3.65
CA VAL A 18 7.68 16.11 -4.49
C VAL A 18 8.28 17.50 -4.27
N ASP A 19 8.48 17.91 -3.02
CA ASP A 19 8.81 19.28 -2.66
C ASP A 19 10.31 19.51 -2.47
N GLY A 20 11.11 18.44 -2.45
CA GLY A 20 12.58 18.50 -2.24
C GLY A 20 13.00 19.01 -0.84
N VAL A 21 12.12 19.73 -0.17
CA VAL A 21 12.29 20.23 1.20
C VAL A 21 10.90 20.34 1.83
N LEU A 22 10.71 19.73 2.99
CA LEU A 22 9.59 20.08 3.85
C LEU A 22 9.96 21.37 4.61
N GLU A 23 9.54 22.50 4.09
CA GLU A 23 9.49 23.76 4.83
C GLU A 23 8.39 23.69 5.90
N THR A 24 8.66 22.98 6.95
CA THR A 24 8.04 23.23 8.24
C THR A 24 9.16 23.51 9.19
N GLY A 25 9.51 24.79 9.38
CA GLY A 25 10.28 25.39 10.49
C GLY A 25 11.26 24.53 11.30
N GLY A 26 11.80 23.44 10.77
CA GLY A 26 12.65 22.53 11.53
C GLY A 26 13.23 21.42 10.67
N THR A 27 14.47 21.31 10.72
CA THR A 27 15.53 20.40 10.26
C THR A 27 15.19 18.87 10.21
N LEU A 28 13.95 18.44 10.37
CA LEU A 28 13.63 17.08 10.85
C LEU A 28 13.33 16.04 9.79
N LEU A 29 13.27 16.39 8.49
CA LEU A 29 12.83 15.42 7.48
C LEU A 29 13.86 15.10 6.39
N SER A 30 15.14 15.40 6.62
CA SER A 30 16.22 14.76 5.86
C SER A 30 16.47 13.35 6.39
N VAL A 31 16.92 12.43 5.54
CA VAL A 31 17.34 11.07 5.98
C VAL A 31 18.30 11.11 7.17
N PRO A 32 19.32 12.01 7.22
CA PRO A 32 20.13 12.22 8.40
C PRO A 32 19.36 12.67 9.65
N GLY A 33 18.43 13.61 9.50
CA GLY A 33 17.59 14.10 10.59
C GLY A 33 16.68 13.02 11.17
N LEU A 34 16.07 12.18 10.31
CA LEU A 34 15.27 11.03 10.73
C LEU A 34 16.14 10.04 11.55
N ARG A 35 17.32 9.71 11.09
CA ARG A 35 18.26 8.83 11.82
C ARG A 35 18.65 9.40 13.19
N THR A 36 18.94 10.70 13.26
CA THR A 36 19.24 11.39 14.51
C THR A 36 18.04 11.34 15.47
N GLY A 37 16.86 11.62 14.98
CA GLY A 37 15.62 11.55 15.77
C GLY A 37 15.33 10.14 16.29
N ILE A 38 15.54 9.10 15.47
CA ILE A 38 15.40 7.70 15.88
C ILE A 38 16.44 7.34 16.95
N ALA A 39 17.70 7.75 16.79
CA ALA A 39 18.77 7.50 17.76
C ALA A 39 18.49 8.16 19.12
N ALA A 40 17.82 9.31 19.12
CA ALA A 40 17.44 10.04 20.34
C ALA A 40 16.26 9.42 21.11
N LEU A 41 15.55 8.44 20.54
CA LEU A 41 14.44 7.78 21.25
C LEU A 41 14.95 7.05 22.51
N PRO A 42 14.25 7.21 23.66
CA PRO A 42 14.78 6.74 24.95
C PRO A 42 14.84 5.21 25.06
N SER A 43 13.94 4.49 24.39
CA SER A 43 13.89 3.03 24.50
C SER A 43 14.48 2.30 23.29
N ALA A 44 15.25 1.26 23.54
CA ALA A 44 15.76 0.38 22.46
C ALA A 44 14.64 -0.27 21.63
N ALA A 45 13.51 -0.62 22.25
CA ALA A 45 12.35 -1.14 21.56
C ALA A 45 11.70 -0.09 20.65
N GLY A 46 11.63 1.17 21.11
CA GLY A 46 11.16 2.30 20.31
C GLY A 46 12.06 2.54 19.09
N ARG A 47 13.35 2.56 19.29
CA ARG A 47 14.33 2.71 18.18
C ARG A 47 14.16 1.62 17.13
N ARG A 48 14.15 0.33 17.51
CA ARG A 48 13.96 -0.78 16.57
C ARG A 48 12.63 -0.69 15.79
N ARG A 49 11.55 -0.26 16.45
CA ARG A 49 10.26 -0.04 15.75
C ARG A 49 10.35 1.10 14.74
N ALA A 50 10.96 2.21 15.11
CA ALA A 50 11.11 3.37 14.24
C ALA A 50 12.04 3.06 13.05
N GLU A 51 13.16 2.35 13.27
CA GLU A 51 14.06 1.87 12.23
C GLU A 51 13.33 0.96 11.22
N ARG A 52 12.48 0.04 11.72
CA ARG A 52 11.66 -0.82 10.86
C ARG A 52 10.69 -0.02 10.01
N VAL A 53 10.01 0.97 10.57
CA VAL A 53 9.10 1.85 9.82
C VAL A 53 9.87 2.65 8.78
N ALA A 54 11.00 3.24 9.15
CA ALA A 54 11.85 4.01 8.24
C ALA A 54 12.39 3.17 7.07
N ALA A 55 12.77 1.92 7.34
CA ALA A 55 13.22 0.99 6.31
C ALA A 55 12.11 0.57 5.32
N LEU A 56 10.85 0.63 5.75
CA LEU A 56 9.70 0.28 4.93
C LEU A 56 9.09 1.49 4.23
N ALA A 57 9.43 2.71 4.62
CA ALA A 57 8.84 3.93 4.07
C ALA A 57 9.09 4.05 2.56
N SER A 58 8.09 4.53 1.83
CA SER A 58 8.13 4.69 0.37
C SER A 58 7.32 5.92 -0.05
N PRO A 59 7.78 6.69 -1.04
CA PRO A 59 7.01 7.78 -1.61
C PRO A 59 5.93 7.33 -2.61
N LEU A 60 5.95 6.06 -3.01
CA LEU A 60 5.11 5.54 -4.11
C LEU A 60 3.62 5.36 -3.78
N PRO A 61 3.20 4.95 -2.55
CA PRO A 61 1.77 4.83 -2.26
C PRO A 61 1.07 6.19 -2.37
N GLU A 62 -0.03 6.26 -3.10
CA GLU A 62 -0.75 7.50 -3.37
C GLU A 62 -1.92 7.76 -2.40
N SER A 63 -2.25 6.79 -1.57
CA SER A 63 -3.33 6.90 -0.59
C SER A 63 -2.97 6.27 0.76
N VAL A 64 -3.71 6.68 1.78
CA VAL A 64 -3.66 6.07 3.13
C VAL A 64 -3.95 4.56 3.07
N GLY A 65 -4.93 4.15 2.24
CA GLY A 65 -5.30 2.75 2.08
C GLY A 65 -4.20 1.90 1.45
N GLU A 66 -3.45 2.46 0.50
CA GLU A 66 -2.29 1.77 -0.09
C GLU A 66 -1.17 1.60 0.94
N SER A 67 -0.81 2.66 1.68
CA SER A 67 0.21 2.59 2.74
C SER A 67 -0.18 1.58 3.83
N TYR A 68 -1.45 1.60 4.26
CA TYR A 68 -1.98 0.66 5.24
C TYR A 68 -1.93 -0.78 4.72
N SER A 69 -2.33 -1.00 3.46
CA SER A 69 -2.28 -2.32 2.78
C SER A 69 -0.87 -2.89 2.78
N ARG A 70 0.14 -2.08 2.51
CA ARG A 70 1.56 -2.49 2.52
C ARG A 70 1.97 -3.09 3.87
N ALA A 71 1.59 -2.45 4.96
CA ALA A 71 1.88 -2.94 6.30
C ALA A 71 1.16 -4.26 6.59
N VAL A 72 -0.13 -4.36 6.24
CA VAL A 72 -0.94 -5.56 6.46
C VAL A 72 -0.40 -6.75 5.65
N PHE A 73 0.02 -6.55 4.40
CA PHE A 73 0.65 -7.61 3.60
C PHE A 73 1.92 -8.14 4.24
N GLY A 74 2.76 -7.27 4.81
CA GLY A 74 3.93 -7.68 5.56
C GLY A 74 3.59 -8.47 6.83
N ILE A 75 2.52 -8.09 7.54
CA ILE A 75 2.01 -8.82 8.71
C ILE A 75 1.48 -10.21 8.30
N LEU A 76 0.79 -10.29 7.17
CA LEU A 76 0.25 -11.55 6.63
C LEU A 76 1.29 -12.45 5.95
N GLY A 77 2.55 -12.01 5.85
CA GLY A 77 3.65 -12.79 5.29
C GLY A 77 3.66 -12.86 3.76
N PHE A 78 2.98 -11.94 3.05
CA PHE A 78 3.08 -11.87 1.60
C PHE A 78 4.39 -11.21 1.17
N GLU A 79 4.94 -11.68 0.03
CA GLU A 79 6.22 -11.20 -0.49
C GLU A 79 6.21 -9.70 -0.85
N GLN A 80 7.41 -9.17 -1.06
CA GLN A 80 7.58 -7.82 -1.62
C GLN A 80 6.94 -7.75 -3.01
N ARG A 81 6.30 -6.63 -3.29
CA ARG A 81 5.57 -6.27 -4.50
C ARG A 81 6.12 -5.00 -5.08
N GLU A 82 5.95 -4.86 -6.36
CA GLU A 82 6.13 -3.58 -7.03
C GLU A 82 4.92 -2.68 -6.72
N LEU A 83 5.18 -1.40 -6.60
CA LEU A 83 4.15 -0.37 -6.39
C LEU A 83 4.02 0.46 -7.65
N GLN A 84 2.80 0.89 -7.96
CA GLN A 84 2.52 1.76 -9.08
C GLN A 84 3.04 1.21 -10.43
N HIS A 85 2.89 -0.11 -10.63
CA HIS A 85 3.37 -0.79 -11.82
C HIS A 85 2.53 -0.44 -13.05
N VAL A 86 3.21 -0.16 -14.18
CA VAL A 86 2.58 0.20 -15.45
C VAL A 86 2.40 -1.05 -16.30
N PHE A 87 1.16 -1.28 -16.75
CA PHE A 87 0.83 -2.34 -17.70
C PHE A 87 0.63 -1.79 -19.11
N SER A 88 1.07 -2.55 -20.09
CA SER A 88 0.83 -2.30 -21.51
C SER A 88 0.63 -3.61 -22.27
N ASP A 89 -0.03 -3.54 -23.42
CA ASP A 89 -0.22 -4.64 -24.36
C ASP A 89 0.15 -4.22 -25.80
N ARG A 90 -0.22 -5.00 -26.79
CA ARG A 90 0.05 -4.67 -28.21
C ARG A 90 -0.65 -3.38 -28.67
N ALA A 91 -1.74 -3.00 -28.03
CA ALA A 91 -2.46 -1.76 -28.30
C ALA A 91 -1.87 -0.56 -27.51
N GLY A 92 -0.82 -0.76 -26.72
CA GLY A 92 -0.12 0.26 -25.96
C GLY A 92 -0.49 0.27 -24.48
N PHE A 93 -0.37 1.43 -23.86
CA PHE A 93 -0.64 1.63 -22.41
C PHE A 93 -2.03 1.16 -22.00
N ILE A 94 -2.10 0.39 -20.93
CA ILE A 94 -3.36 -0.07 -20.32
C ILE A 94 -3.69 0.77 -19.10
N GLY A 95 -2.73 0.89 -18.18
CA GLY A 95 -2.93 1.58 -16.92
C GLY A 95 -1.83 1.27 -15.91
N ARG A 96 -1.99 1.83 -14.71
CA ARG A 96 -1.09 1.64 -13.57
C ARG A 96 -1.88 0.98 -12.43
N SER A 97 -1.27 -0.01 -11.78
CA SER A 97 -1.85 -0.67 -10.61
C SER A 97 -1.17 -0.23 -9.32
N ASP A 98 -1.89 -0.25 -8.20
CA ASP A 98 -1.34 0.08 -6.89
C ASP A 98 -0.27 -0.94 -6.46
N PHE A 99 -0.50 -2.24 -6.77
CA PHE A 99 0.36 -3.36 -6.38
C PHE A 99 0.51 -4.38 -7.50
N TRP A 100 1.72 -4.90 -7.66
CA TRP A 100 2.02 -5.97 -8.59
C TRP A 100 2.92 -7.02 -7.94
N TRP A 101 2.55 -8.30 -8.01
CA TRP A 101 3.36 -9.42 -7.58
C TRP A 101 3.86 -10.21 -8.79
N PRO A 102 5.02 -9.86 -9.37
CA PRO A 102 5.49 -10.41 -10.64
C PRO A 102 5.71 -11.92 -10.59
N ARG A 103 6.23 -12.45 -9.47
CA ARG A 103 6.48 -13.88 -9.32
C ARG A 103 5.21 -14.72 -9.30
N GLN A 104 4.10 -14.14 -8.89
CA GLN A 104 2.82 -14.84 -8.73
C GLN A 104 1.81 -14.42 -9.80
N GLY A 105 2.15 -13.43 -10.62
CA GLY A 105 1.30 -12.96 -11.70
C GLY A 105 -0.01 -12.33 -11.22
N VAL A 106 -0.01 -11.65 -10.07
CA VAL A 106 -1.24 -11.08 -9.47
C VAL A 106 -1.13 -9.57 -9.35
N VAL A 107 -2.16 -8.88 -9.81
CA VAL A 107 -2.37 -7.44 -9.66
C VAL A 107 -3.30 -7.17 -8.48
N GLY A 108 -2.99 -6.14 -7.71
CA GLY A 108 -3.81 -5.74 -6.57
C GLY A 108 -4.12 -4.24 -6.55
N GLU A 109 -5.32 -3.89 -6.12
CA GLU A 109 -5.75 -2.50 -6.00
C GLU A 109 -6.54 -2.24 -4.73
N PHE A 110 -6.22 -1.13 -4.08
CA PHE A 110 -7.04 -0.61 -3.01
C PHE A 110 -8.18 0.24 -3.58
N ASP A 111 -9.41 -0.20 -3.39
CA ASP A 111 -10.62 0.49 -3.86
C ASP A 111 -11.16 1.44 -2.77
N GLY A 112 -10.72 2.68 -2.82
CA GLY A 112 -11.28 3.77 -2.02
C GLY A 112 -12.57 4.31 -2.66
N LYS A 113 -13.63 4.48 -1.87
CA LYS A 113 -14.95 4.96 -2.35
C LYS A 113 -14.92 6.27 -3.15
N ALA A 114 -13.90 7.11 -2.97
CA ALA A 114 -13.77 8.40 -3.64
C ALA A 114 -13.19 8.34 -5.07
N LYS A 115 -12.46 7.27 -5.42
CA LYS A 115 -11.69 7.20 -6.68
C LYS A 115 -12.54 7.45 -7.94
N TYR A 116 -13.74 6.91 -8.02
CA TYR A 116 -14.59 7.02 -9.21
C TYR A 116 -15.18 8.43 -9.38
N VAL A 117 -15.56 9.08 -8.29
CA VAL A 117 -16.11 10.44 -8.32
C VAL A 117 -15.02 11.44 -8.68
N GLU A 118 -13.83 11.27 -8.13
CA GLU A 118 -12.69 12.14 -8.42
C GLU A 118 -12.17 11.93 -9.85
N ALA A 119 -12.09 10.69 -10.33
CA ALA A 119 -11.73 10.37 -11.71
C ALA A 119 -12.73 10.97 -12.70
N ALA A 120 -14.02 10.80 -12.46
CA ALA A 120 -15.07 11.37 -13.31
C ALA A 120 -14.96 12.91 -13.36
N ARG A 121 -14.73 13.57 -12.22
CA ARG A 121 -14.55 15.04 -12.17
C ARG A 121 -13.31 15.51 -12.91
N ARG A 122 -12.18 14.82 -12.71
CA ARG A 122 -10.91 15.16 -13.35
C ARG A 122 -10.98 15.03 -14.86
N ASP A 123 -11.61 13.97 -15.34
CA ASP A 123 -11.63 13.62 -16.76
C ASP A 123 -12.85 14.20 -17.49
N GLY A 124 -13.76 14.90 -16.78
CA GLY A 124 -14.94 15.52 -17.36
C GLY A 124 -15.96 14.52 -17.91
N ILE A 125 -16.00 13.29 -17.37
CA ILE A 125 -16.87 12.18 -17.78
C ILE A 125 -17.89 11.86 -16.69
N THR A 126 -18.90 11.05 -17.03
CA THR A 126 -19.85 10.57 -16.02
C THR A 126 -19.23 9.49 -15.13
N ALA A 127 -19.81 9.28 -13.95
CA ALA A 127 -19.37 8.19 -13.06
C ALA A 127 -19.54 6.81 -13.72
N GLU A 128 -20.59 6.62 -14.52
CA GLU A 128 -20.86 5.39 -15.28
C GLU A 128 -19.76 5.13 -16.32
N GLU A 129 -19.37 6.16 -17.06
CA GLU A 129 -18.30 6.08 -18.03
C GLU A 129 -16.95 5.79 -17.34
N ALA A 130 -16.68 6.38 -16.18
CA ALA A 130 -15.47 6.09 -15.41
C ALA A 130 -15.43 4.62 -14.96
N VAL A 131 -16.54 4.07 -14.48
CA VAL A 131 -16.67 2.65 -14.11
C VAL A 131 -16.48 1.74 -15.32
N TYR A 132 -17.07 2.10 -16.46
CA TYR A 132 -16.94 1.32 -17.70
C TYR A 132 -15.49 1.26 -18.18
N ARG A 133 -14.80 2.40 -18.23
CA ARG A 133 -13.38 2.48 -18.60
C ARG A 133 -12.49 1.67 -17.66
N GLU A 134 -12.80 1.72 -16.37
CA GLU A 134 -12.08 0.95 -15.37
C GLU A 134 -12.26 -0.56 -15.55
N LYS A 135 -13.49 -1.00 -15.91
CA LYS A 135 -13.74 -2.40 -16.24
C LYS A 135 -12.96 -2.84 -17.48
N LEU A 136 -12.97 -2.04 -18.54
CA LEU A 136 -12.18 -2.34 -19.75
C LEU A 136 -10.66 -2.42 -19.44
N ARG A 137 -10.17 -1.53 -18.58
CA ARG A 137 -8.78 -1.56 -18.11
C ARG A 137 -8.46 -2.87 -17.38
N GLU A 138 -9.30 -3.27 -16.45
CA GLU A 138 -9.15 -4.54 -15.72
C GLU A 138 -9.19 -5.75 -16.67
N ASP A 139 -10.14 -5.78 -17.60
CA ASP A 139 -10.28 -6.87 -18.58
C ASP A 139 -9.02 -7.00 -19.45
N ARG A 140 -8.42 -5.88 -19.88
CA ARG A 140 -7.15 -5.88 -20.62
C ARG A 140 -6.00 -6.43 -19.79
N ILE A 141 -5.89 -6.07 -18.51
CA ILE A 141 -4.86 -6.60 -17.60
C ILE A 141 -5.05 -8.10 -17.40
N ARG A 142 -6.29 -8.56 -17.21
CA ARG A 142 -6.61 -10.00 -17.10
C ARG A 142 -6.29 -10.78 -18.37
N ALA A 143 -6.48 -10.17 -19.54
CA ALA A 143 -6.14 -10.77 -20.82
C ALA A 143 -4.62 -11.03 -21.01
N LEU A 144 -3.77 -10.36 -20.21
CA LEU A 144 -2.33 -10.68 -20.13
C LEU A 144 -2.04 -11.96 -19.32
N GLY A 145 -3.06 -12.63 -18.80
CA GLY A 145 -2.92 -13.86 -18.00
C GLY A 145 -2.71 -13.60 -16.51
N HIS A 146 -2.97 -12.37 -16.03
CA HIS A 146 -2.75 -12.00 -14.64
C HIS A 146 -4.00 -12.19 -13.78
N GLY A 147 -3.80 -12.68 -12.55
CA GLY A 147 -4.80 -12.57 -11.48
C GLY A 147 -5.02 -11.11 -11.11
N PHE A 148 -6.24 -10.79 -10.66
CA PHE A 148 -6.58 -9.43 -10.27
C PHE A 148 -7.43 -9.44 -9.00
N VAL A 149 -7.09 -8.64 -7.99
CA VAL A 149 -7.79 -8.55 -6.72
C VAL A 149 -7.96 -7.11 -6.27
N ARG A 150 -9.16 -6.77 -5.80
CA ARG A 150 -9.46 -5.49 -5.17
C ARG A 150 -9.93 -5.71 -3.75
N TRP A 151 -9.55 -4.79 -2.87
CA TRP A 151 -10.04 -4.77 -1.49
C TRP A 151 -10.35 -3.33 -1.06
N ARG A 152 -11.20 -3.23 -0.05
CA ARG A 152 -11.65 -1.97 0.56
C ARG A 152 -11.25 -1.95 2.02
N TRP A 153 -11.59 -0.88 2.71
CA TRP A 153 -11.35 -0.76 4.14
C TRP A 153 -11.97 -1.91 4.95
N ALA A 154 -13.14 -2.41 4.56
CA ALA A 154 -13.79 -3.51 5.26
C ALA A 154 -12.97 -4.81 5.29
N GLU A 155 -12.23 -5.11 4.21
CA GLU A 155 -11.29 -6.23 4.20
C GLU A 155 -9.96 -5.86 4.85
N LEU A 156 -9.52 -4.62 4.67
CA LEU A 156 -8.22 -4.16 5.16
C LEU A 156 -8.17 -4.10 6.70
N THR A 157 -9.29 -3.82 7.35
CA THR A 157 -9.43 -3.84 8.82
C THR A 157 -9.74 -5.23 9.39
N ASP A 158 -9.95 -6.22 8.53
CA ASP A 158 -10.10 -7.64 8.88
C ASP A 158 -8.99 -8.46 8.17
N PRO A 159 -7.83 -8.67 8.83
CA PRO A 159 -6.71 -9.37 8.22
C PRO A 159 -7.02 -10.79 7.74
N ALA A 160 -7.92 -11.51 8.41
CA ALA A 160 -8.33 -12.85 8.01
C ALA A 160 -9.11 -12.83 6.69
N ARG A 161 -10.06 -11.90 6.58
CA ARG A 161 -10.85 -11.69 5.37
C ARG A 161 -10.00 -11.24 4.20
N LEU A 162 -9.07 -10.31 4.43
CA LEU A 162 -8.12 -9.88 3.40
C LEU A 162 -7.25 -11.05 2.95
N ARG A 163 -6.67 -11.81 3.91
CA ARG A 163 -5.85 -12.98 3.60
C ARG A 163 -6.59 -13.99 2.72
N HIS A 164 -7.84 -14.32 3.07
CA HIS A 164 -8.66 -15.23 2.27
C HIS A 164 -8.84 -14.72 0.83
N LYS A 165 -9.13 -13.44 0.67
CA LYS A 165 -9.31 -12.79 -0.63
C LYS A 165 -8.03 -12.82 -1.49
N LEU A 166 -6.87 -12.56 -0.88
CA LEU A 166 -5.58 -12.61 -1.56
C LEU A 166 -5.23 -14.04 -1.99
N LEU A 167 -5.47 -15.04 -1.13
CA LEU A 167 -5.26 -16.45 -1.45
C LEU A 167 -6.17 -16.91 -2.61
N ALA A 168 -7.43 -16.49 -2.63
CA ALA A 168 -8.37 -16.79 -3.70
C ALA A 168 -7.94 -16.19 -5.06
N ALA A 169 -7.24 -15.06 -5.05
CA ALA A 169 -6.68 -14.44 -6.24
C ALA A 169 -5.37 -15.10 -6.74
N GLY A 170 -4.86 -16.10 -6.04
CA GLY A 170 -3.64 -16.80 -6.43
C GLY A 170 -2.39 -16.43 -5.65
N LEU A 171 -2.44 -15.40 -4.79
CA LEU A 171 -1.29 -15.05 -3.95
C LEU A 171 -1.01 -16.14 -2.89
N ARG A 172 0.25 -16.35 -2.59
CA ARG A 172 0.71 -17.27 -1.55
C ARG A 172 1.69 -16.54 -0.61
N PRO A 173 1.58 -16.71 0.70
CA PRO A 173 2.56 -16.20 1.65
C PRO A 173 3.93 -16.84 1.41
N VAL A 174 5.01 -16.11 1.72
CA VAL A 174 6.37 -16.65 1.67
C VAL A 174 6.58 -17.59 2.85
N VAL A 175 6.95 -18.83 2.56
CA VAL A 175 7.30 -19.81 3.59
C VAL A 175 8.54 -19.33 4.35
N GLY A 176 8.45 -19.21 5.67
CA GLY A 176 9.57 -18.80 6.52
C GLY A 176 9.54 -17.34 6.99
N MET A 177 8.63 -16.49 6.52
CA MET A 177 8.33 -15.24 7.22
C MET A 177 7.32 -15.54 8.33
N PRO A 178 7.66 -15.34 9.62
CA PRO A 178 6.69 -15.50 10.68
C PRO A 178 5.55 -14.49 10.42
N ALA A 179 4.32 -14.99 10.33
CA ALA A 179 3.16 -14.13 10.42
C ALA A 179 3.30 -13.35 11.73
N ALA A 180 3.32 -12.02 11.67
CA ALA A 180 3.48 -11.16 12.85
C ALA A 180 2.26 -11.22 13.80
N ALA A 181 1.41 -12.22 13.66
CA ALA A 181 0.24 -12.50 14.49
C ALA A 181 0.59 -12.87 15.94
N ASP A 182 1.85 -13.18 16.24
CA ASP A 182 2.25 -13.63 17.59
C ASP A 182 2.83 -12.51 18.47
N GLN A 183 2.76 -11.26 18.04
CA GLN A 183 3.21 -10.11 18.82
C GLN A 183 2.06 -9.14 19.16
N GLY A 184 1.05 -9.61 19.86
CA GLY A 184 0.23 -8.76 20.72
C GLY A 184 -0.66 -7.70 20.03
N LEU A 185 -1.33 -8.00 18.91
CA LEU A 185 -2.12 -7.04 18.15
C LEU A 185 -3.64 -7.23 18.25
N VAL A 186 -4.12 -8.11 19.15
CA VAL A 186 -5.55 -8.23 19.45
C VAL A 186 -5.75 -8.28 20.96
N ARG A 187 -5.76 -7.13 21.61
CA ARG A 187 -6.59 -6.90 22.79
C ARG A 187 -7.47 -5.70 22.47
N GLY A 188 -8.65 -5.99 21.96
CA GLY A 188 -9.76 -5.09 22.00
C GLY A 188 -10.08 -4.82 23.47
N SER A 189 -10.11 -3.56 23.85
CA SER A 189 -10.79 -3.09 25.02
C SER A 189 -12.29 -3.09 24.68
N GLU A 190 -13.03 -4.02 25.22
CA GLU A 190 -14.47 -3.88 25.40
C GLU A 190 -14.80 -2.91 26.55
N PRO A 191 -16.02 -2.38 26.58
CA PRO A 191 -16.44 -1.06 26.98
C PRO A 191 -16.28 -0.71 28.44
#